data_c1a3e0110e113cde0e2556d6667d469a
#
_entry.id   c1a3e0110e113cde0e2556d6667d469a
#
_cell.length_a   1.000
_cell.length_b   1.000
_cell.length_c   1.000
_cell.angle_alpha   90.00
_cell.angle_beta   90.00
_cell.angle_gamma   90.00
#
_symmetry.space_group_name_H-M   'P 1'
#
loop_
_entity.id
_entity.type
_entity.pdbx_description
1 polymer ?
#
loop_
_entity_poly.entity_id
_entity_poly.type
_entity_poly.pdbx_seq_one_letter_code
_entity_poly.pdbx_strand_id
1 'polypeptide(L)'
;MFLAIRFSGLSRHGPVQPRPCADNVTTAAIAKAARILSKEICMSAQRVIHRVSHVATCLLLVFNGWALVPVSQADEPKAAPSPAPENPAEGDGTNTAAAAAQEARKRAAEELQLLELFADTLDQVERNYVKDVTRRRLMEAAIRGMLSELDPYSNFIPPKQLDRFKVEVENEFGGVGIQVSTENGQLRVISPLVGTPAYRAGVMSGDSIVEIDGQSTKGITLDEAVQRMKGLLGTKVTLKLLRTGATEAETVELERENIRVETILGESRNLDDSWRWLLDQEQNIGCIRITGFGRHTAEDLRKVLKQLADLKLGGLILDLRFNPGGLLSSAIEVSDMFISRGRIVSTEGRNVESRTWDATEKGTFEDFPMAVLVNRYSASASEIVAACLQDHDRAVVVGERTWGKGSVQNVIEMERGASALKLTTAGYHRPNGKNIHRFPDAKDTDVWGVIPDSGFEIKLAGPQMTQLIAHRRQKDIVRKQNGDRDPNADKNDGFVDPQLQKAVEYIRERLAAQKPPEEPAAKQEPQA
;
A
#
# COMPACT_ATOMS: atom_id res chain seq x y z
N MET A 1 35.08 -19.56 -10.22
CA MET A 1 35.66 -20.92 -10.38
C MET A 1 35.04 -21.51 -11.65
N PHE A 2 35.82 -21.44 -12.72
CA PHE A 2 35.40 -21.90 -14.06
C PHE A 2 35.37 -23.43 -14.13
N LEU A 3 34.33 -23.97 -14.74
CA LEU A 3 34.35 -25.37 -15.18
C LEU A 3 33.93 -25.41 -16.65
N ALA A 4 34.92 -25.73 -17.48
CA ALA A 4 34.81 -26.03 -18.90
C ALA A 4 34.30 -27.47 -19.08
N ILE A 5 33.34 -27.71 -19.99
CA ILE A 5 32.96 -29.03 -20.45
C ILE A 5 33.28 -29.14 -21.95
N ARG A 6 34.14 -30.10 -22.25
CA ARG A 6 34.58 -30.50 -23.58
C ARG A 6 33.51 -31.27 -24.35
N PHE A 7 33.40 -30.95 -25.64
CA PHE A 7 32.72 -31.78 -26.65
C PHE A 7 33.61 -32.94 -27.07
N SER A 8 33.05 -34.14 -27.19
CA SER A 8 33.53 -35.17 -28.08
C SER A 8 32.42 -36.21 -28.36
N GLY A 9 32.22 -36.57 -29.63
CA GLY A 9 31.50 -37.78 -30.02
C GLY A 9 30.56 -37.62 -31.22
N LEU A 10 31.13 -37.69 -32.45
CA LEU A 10 30.38 -37.92 -33.68
C LEU A 10 29.86 -39.37 -33.74
N SER A 11 28.61 -39.57 -34.17
CA SER A 11 28.29 -40.73 -35.00
C SER A 11 27.18 -40.41 -36.01
N ARG A 12 27.42 -40.93 -37.23
CA ARG A 12 26.67 -40.74 -38.47
C ARG A 12 25.36 -41.53 -38.46
N HIS A 13 24.23 -40.93 -38.93
CA HIS A 13 23.15 -41.68 -39.58
C HIS A 13 22.55 -40.84 -40.72
N GLY A 14 22.20 -41.53 -41.79
CA GLY A 14 21.93 -41.01 -43.12
C GLY A 14 20.59 -40.31 -43.36
N PRO A 15 20.30 -39.90 -44.59
CA PRO A 15 19.25 -38.92 -44.90
C PRO A 15 17.86 -39.53 -44.94
N VAL A 16 16.92 -38.91 -44.22
CA VAL A 16 15.48 -39.20 -44.29
C VAL A 16 14.85 -38.21 -45.26
N GLN A 17 14.14 -38.73 -46.27
CA GLN A 17 13.39 -37.97 -47.27
C GLN A 17 12.20 -37.26 -46.66
N PRO A 18 11.83 -36.04 -47.14
CA PRO A 18 10.66 -35.31 -46.66
C PRO A 18 9.37 -35.86 -47.27
N ARG A 19 8.35 -36.03 -46.44
CA ARG A 19 6.96 -36.25 -46.85
C ARG A 19 6.26 -34.89 -47.10
N PRO A 20 5.32 -34.79 -48.07
CA PRO A 20 4.69 -33.54 -48.43
C PRO A 20 3.66 -33.10 -47.35
N CYS A 21 3.75 -31.82 -46.94
CA CYS A 21 2.79 -31.16 -46.09
C CYS A 21 1.49 -30.84 -46.83
N ALA A 22 0.37 -31.10 -46.17
CA ALA A 22 -0.95 -30.70 -46.60
C ALA A 22 -1.19 -29.22 -46.17
N ASP A 23 -0.90 -28.29 -47.06
CA ASP A 23 -1.21 -26.87 -46.90
C ASP A 23 -2.50 -26.56 -47.64
N ASN A 24 -3.64 -26.47 -46.95
CA ASN A 24 -4.83 -25.81 -47.51
C ASN A 24 -5.92 -25.43 -46.47
N VAL A 25 -5.71 -25.56 -45.14
CA VAL A 25 -6.76 -25.22 -44.15
C VAL A 25 -6.47 -23.91 -43.42
N THR A 26 -5.24 -23.45 -43.37
CA THR A 26 -4.82 -22.32 -42.54
C THR A 26 -5.15 -20.95 -43.17
N THR A 27 -5.08 -20.80 -44.48
CA THR A 27 -5.29 -19.53 -45.18
C THR A 27 -6.75 -19.06 -45.16
N ALA A 28 -7.71 -20.01 -45.21
CA ALA A 28 -9.13 -19.70 -45.15
C ALA A 28 -9.58 -19.26 -43.74
N ALA A 29 -8.98 -19.81 -42.70
CA ALA A 29 -9.27 -19.43 -41.31
C ALA A 29 -8.76 -18.01 -40.96
N ILE A 30 -7.58 -17.66 -41.42
CA ILE A 30 -6.98 -16.33 -41.23
C ILE A 30 -7.78 -15.25 -41.98
N ALA A 31 -8.20 -15.53 -43.23
CA ALA A 31 -9.02 -14.60 -44.00
C ALA A 31 -10.42 -14.40 -43.37
N LYS A 32 -10.99 -15.41 -42.72
CA LYS A 32 -12.26 -15.32 -42.02
C LYS A 32 -12.13 -14.52 -40.70
N ALA A 33 -11.04 -14.72 -39.95
CA ALA A 33 -10.75 -13.94 -38.73
C ALA A 33 -10.51 -12.46 -39.05
N ALA A 34 -9.76 -12.14 -40.10
CA ALA A 34 -9.51 -10.77 -40.54
C ALA A 34 -10.82 -10.04 -40.99
N ARG A 35 -11.74 -10.74 -41.64
CA ARG A 35 -13.06 -10.19 -42.01
C ARG A 35 -13.98 -9.96 -40.80
N ILE A 36 -13.88 -10.77 -39.75
CA ILE A 36 -14.65 -10.57 -38.50
C ILE A 36 -14.08 -9.36 -37.76
N LEU A 37 -12.77 -9.25 -37.62
CA LEU A 37 -12.13 -8.12 -36.95
C LEU A 37 -12.40 -6.78 -37.67
N SER A 38 -12.36 -6.74 -38.99
CA SER A 38 -12.65 -5.52 -39.79
C SER A 38 -14.14 -5.10 -39.66
N LYS A 39 -15.08 -6.03 -39.53
CA LYS A 39 -16.49 -5.73 -39.27
C LYS A 39 -16.74 -5.18 -37.87
N GLU A 40 -16.09 -5.71 -36.85
CA GLU A 40 -16.22 -5.21 -35.47
C GLU A 40 -15.59 -3.81 -35.29
N ILE A 41 -14.46 -3.55 -35.92
CA ILE A 41 -13.82 -2.21 -35.93
C ILE A 41 -14.73 -1.20 -36.68
N CYS A 42 -15.32 -1.59 -37.79
CA CYS A 42 -16.25 -0.72 -38.54
C CYS A 42 -17.53 -0.41 -37.77
N MET A 43 -18.10 -1.41 -37.04
CA MET A 43 -19.28 -1.21 -36.19
C MET A 43 -18.98 -0.37 -34.92
N SER A 44 -17.78 -0.45 -34.38
CA SER A 44 -17.39 0.38 -33.23
C SER A 44 -17.19 1.83 -33.65
N ALA A 45 -16.58 2.07 -34.80
CA ALA A 45 -16.41 3.42 -35.38
C ALA A 45 -17.77 4.08 -35.71
N GLN A 46 -18.73 3.34 -36.26
CA GLN A 46 -20.09 3.83 -36.51
C GLN A 46 -20.85 4.17 -35.22
N ARG A 47 -20.66 3.43 -34.14
CA ARG A 47 -21.27 3.74 -32.81
C ARG A 47 -20.69 5.00 -32.18
N VAL A 48 -19.40 5.27 -32.39
CA VAL A 48 -18.76 6.50 -31.88
C VAL A 48 -19.27 7.70 -32.69
N ILE A 49 -19.36 7.61 -34.03
CA ILE A 49 -19.88 8.67 -34.91
C ILE A 49 -21.35 8.98 -34.57
N HIS A 50 -22.19 7.96 -34.31
CA HIS A 50 -23.60 8.16 -33.93
C HIS A 50 -23.75 8.84 -32.54
N ARG A 51 -22.88 8.53 -31.58
CA ARG A 51 -22.89 9.19 -30.25
C ARG A 51 -22.43 10.66 -30.32
N VAL A 52 -21.44 10.98 -31.15
CA VAL A 52 -20.99 12.36 -31.36
C VAL A 52 -22.06 13.18 -32.08
N SER A 53 -22.78 12.60 -33.05
CA SER A 53 -23.88 13.28 -33.78
C SER A 53 -25.08 13.60 -32.88
N HIS A 54 -25.40 12.73 -31.90
CA HIS A 54 -26.52 12.95 -30.94
C HIS A 54 -26.18 14.04 -29.90
N VAL A 55 -24.91 14.16 -29.48
CA VAL A 55 -24.47 15.23 -28.57
C VAL A 55 -24.48 16.58 -29.26
N ALA A 56 -24.09 16.65 -30.54
CA ALA A 56 -24.16 17.89 -31.35
C ALA A 56 -25.62 18.35 -31.61
N THR A 57 -26.57 17.42 -31.78
CA THR A 57 -27.97 17.75 -32.00
C THR A 57 -28.68 18.19 -30.71
N CYS A 58 -28.29 17.67 -29.55
CA CYS A 58 -28.82 18.13 -28.26
C CYS A 58 -28.30 19.51 -27.84
N LEU A 59 -27.10 19.92 -28.27
CA LEU A 59 -26.55 21.25 -28.00
C LEU A 59 -27.18 22.35 -28.84
N LEU A 60 -27.77 22.04 -30.01
CA LEU A 60 -28.44 23.00 -30.89
C LEU A 60 -29.90 23.29 -30.49
N LEU A 61 -30.52 22.49 -29.61
CA LEU A 61 -31.91 22.69 -29.17
C LEU A 61 -32.04 23.46 -27.85
N VAL A 62 -30.94 23.81 -27.17
CA VAL A 62 -30.98 24.55 -25.88
C VAL A 62 -30.82 26.07 -26.08
N PHE A 63 -30.51 26.55 -27.29
CA PHE A 63 -30.27 27.99 -27.58
C PHE A 63 -31.41 28.77 -28.24
N ASN A 64 -32.62 28.21 -28.34
CA ASN A 64 -33.79 28.91 -28.94
C ASN A 64 -34.93 29.11 -27.95
N GLY A 65 -34.72 29.88 -26.93
CA GLY A 65 -35.80 30.20 -26.00
C GLY A 65 -35.52 31.32 -25.01
N TRP A 66 -35.14 32.49 -25.49
CA TRP A 66 -35.24 33.71 -24.68
C TRP A 66 -35.86 34.83 -25.52
N ALA A 67 -36.99 35.27 -25.02
CA ALA A 67 -37.86 36.29 -25.60
C ALA A 67 -37.27 37.70 -25.49
N LEU A 68 -37.57 38.49 -26.53
CA LEU A 68 -37.30 39.90 -26.69
C LEU A 68 -38.00 40.75 -25.58
N VAL A 69 -37.21 41.58 -24.88
CA VAL A 69 -37.69 42.74 -24.13
C VAL A 69 -37.06 43.98 -24.82
N PRO A 70 -37.84 45.01 -25.18
CA PRO A 70 -37.29 46.19 -25.85
C PRO A 70 -36.68 47.16 -24.81
N VAL A 71 -35.43 47.58 -25.03
CA VAL A 71 -34.78 48.68 -24.31
C VAL A 71 -34.66 49.89 -25.24
N SER A 72 -35.09 51.01 -24.65
CA SER A 72 -35.13 52.38 -25.15
C SER A 72 -33.77 52.89 -25.63
N GLN A 73 -33.79 53.66 -26.75
CA GLN A 73 -32.68 54.40 -27.32
C GLN A 73 -32.14 55.47 -26.37
N ALA A 74 -30.82 55.50 -26.22
CA ALA A 74 -30.10 56.68 -25.77
C ALA A 74 -28.80 56.82 -26.59
N ASP A 75 -28.51 58.03 -26.97
CA ASP A 75 -27.59 58.60 -27.96
C ASP A 75 -26.16 57.97 -28.03
N GLU A 76 -25.72 57.74 -29.26
CA GLU A 76 -24.33 57.43 -29.65
C GLU A 76 -23.45 58.70 -29.76
N PRO A 77 -22.20 58.66 -29.26
CA PRO A 77 -21.19 59.61 -29.72
C PRO A 77 -20.42 59.03 -30.92
N LYS A 78 -20.29 59.82 -31.98
CA LYS A 78 -19.54 59.59 -33.22
C LYS A 78 -18.11 59.10 -32.97
N ALA A 79 -17.79 57.88 -33.45
CA ALA A 79 -16.43 57.36 -33.52
C ALA A 79 -15.75 57.77 -34.84
N ALA A 80 -14.47 58.11 -34.76
CA ALA A 80 -13.59 58.40 -35.88
C ALA A 80 -13.25 57.11 -36.72
N PRO A 81 -12.90 57.23 -38.02
CA PRO A 81 -12.70 56.06 -38.86
C PRO A 81 -11.45 55.28 -38.50
N SER A 82 -11.63 53.98 -38.28
CA SER A 82 -10.57 52.99 -38.10
C SER A 82 -9.86 52.70 -39.43
N PRO A 83 -8.53 52.51 -39.44
CA PRO A 83 -7.80 52.12 -40.66
C PRO A 83 -8.16 50.69 -41.08
N ALA A 84 -8.13 50.44 -42.37
CA ALA A 84 -8.42 49.16 -43.01
C ALA A 84 -7.50 48.03 -42.46
N PRO A 85 -8.01 46.78 -42.33
CA PRO A 85 -7.16 45.67 -41.94
C PRO A 85 -6.17 45.35 -43.07
N GLU A 86 -4.87 45.43 -42.73
CA GLU A 86 -3.81 44.83 -43.55
C GLU A 86 -4.01 43.30 -43.55
N ASN A 87 -4.01 42.71 -44.74
CA ASN A 87 -3.99 41.27 -44.94
C ASN A 87 -2.77 40.67 -44.23
N PRO A 88 -2.94 39.70 -43.32
CA PRO A 88 -1.81 38.94 -42.86
C PRO A 88 -1.28 38.10 -44.02
N ALA A 89 0.01 38.27 -44.30
CA ALA A 89 0.73 37.49 -45.28
C ALA A 89 0.44 35.98 -45.05
N GLU A 90 0.06 35.28 -46.09
CA GLU A 90 0.04 33.82 -46.16
C GLU A 90 1.47 33.29 -45.93
N GLY A 91 1.83 33.08 -44.68
CA GLY A 91 3.11 32.53 -44.23
C GLY A 91 2.94 31.10 -43.73
N ASP A 92 3.35 30.14 -44.58
CA ASP A 92 4.01 28.87 -44.21
C ASP A 92 3.35 27.90 -43.21
N GLY A 93 2.05 28.01 -42.89
CA GLY A 93 1.33 27.07 -42.01
C GLY A 93 1.08 25.68 -42.64
N THR A 94 1.17 25.54 -43.96
CA THR A 94 0.92 24.26 -44.64
C THR A 94 2.13 23.32 -44.60
N ASN A 95 3.35 23.85 -44.52
CA ASN A 95 4.57 23.05 -44.47
C ASN A 95 4.80 22.42 -43.09
N THR A 96 4.45 23.12 -42.02
CA THR A 96 4.56 22.61 -40.64
C THR A 96 3.55 21.51 -40.34
N ALA A 97 2.31 21.61 -40.83
CA ALA A 97 1.29 20.57 -40.66
C ALA A 97 1.62 19.30 -41.46
N ALA A 98 2.15 19.43 -42.68
CA ALA A 98 2.58 18.28 -43.49
C ALA A 98 3.80 17.57 -42.87
N ALA A 99 4.79 18.30 -42.35
CA ALA A 99 5.93 17.76 -41.68
C ALA A 99 5.53 17.02 -40.38
N ALA A 100 4.63 17.58 -39.55
CA ALA A 100 4.09 16.94 -38.37
C ALA A 100 3.33 15.65 -38.68
N ALA A 101 2.52 15.65 -39.74
CA ALA A 101 1.80 14.46 -40.21
C ALA A 101 2.74 13.37 -40.74
N GLN A 102 3.84 13.73 -41.40
CA GLN A 102 4.85 12.78 -41.86
C GLN A 102 5.62 12.16 -40.68
N GLU A 103 6.01 12.95 -39.70
CA GLU A 103 6.66 12.47 -38.47
C GLU A 103 5.75 11.53 -37.67
N ALA A 104 4.44 11.87 -37.55
CA ALA A 104 3.46 11.01 -36.92
C ALA A 104 3.31 9.64 -37.62
N ARG A 105 3.29 9.66 -38.98
CA ARG A 105 3.26 8.41 -39.77
C ARG A 105 4.52 7.59 -39.62
N LYS A 106 5.69 8.21 -39.55
CA LYS A 106 6.97 7.52 -39.31
C LYS A 106 6.98 6.84 -37.93
N ARG A 107 6.58 7.56 -36.89
CA ARG A 107 6.45 6.99 -35.54
C ARG A 107 5.47 5.82 -35.48
N ALA A 108 4.30 5.96 -36.12
CA ALA A 108 3.33 4.86 -36.15
C ALA A 108 3.87 3.62 -36.91
N ALA A 109 4.67 3.82 -37.97
CA ALA A 109 5.30 2.70 -38.65
C ALA A 109 6.40 2.02 -37.83
N GLU A 110 7.20 2.79 -37.08
CA GLU A 110 8.19 2.26 -36.13
C GLU A 110 7.53 1.48 -34.98
N GLU A 111 6.44 2.02 -34.42
CA GLU A 111 5.65 1.32 -33.38
C GLU A 111 5.07 0.01 -33.90
N LEU A 112 4.55 -0.02 -35.13
CA LEU A 112 4.02 -1.24 -35.76
C LEU A 112 5.11 -2.30 -35.92
N GLN A 113 6.31 -1.92 -36.37
CA GLN A 113 7.44 -2.84 -36.51
C GLN A 113 7.85 -3.45 -35.17
N LEU A 114 7.83 -2.69 -34.07
CA LEU A 114 8.10 -3.21 -32.73
C LEU A 114 7.03 -4.20 -32.27
N LEU A 115 5.75 -3.93 -32.56
CA LEU A 115 4.66 -4.86 -32.26
C LEU A 115 4.74 -6.14 -33.07
N GLU A 116 5.11 -6.06 -34.36
CA GLU A 116 5.35 -7.23 -35.23
C GLU A 116 6.52 -8.08 -34.69
N LEU A 117 7.65 -7.45 -34.34
CA LEU A 117 8.79 -8.15 -33.74
C LEU A 117 8.39 -8.89 -32.44
N PHE A 118 7.58 -8.25 -31.60
CA PHE A 118 7.09 -8.88 -30.37
C PHE A 118 6.18 -10.08 -30.66
N ALA A 119 5.24 -9.93 -31.60
CA ALA A 119 4.31 -10.99 -31.99
C ALA A 119 5.03 -12.19 -32.62
N ASP A 120 5.99 -11.94 -33.51
CA ASP A 120 6.81 -12.97 -34.14
C ASP A 120 7.68 -13.72 -33.12
N THR A 121 8.28 -12.98 -32.18
CA THR A 121 9.07 -13.58 -31.09
C THR A 121 8.20 -14.50 -30.24
N LEU A 122 6.99 -14.07 -29.87
CA LEU A 122 6.03 -14.84 -29.10
C LEU A 122 5.65 -16.14 -29.82
N ASP A 123 5.37 -16.06 -31.14
CA ASP A 123 5.02 -17.21 -31.97
C ASP A 123 6.19 -18.18 -32.11
N GLN A 124 7.42 -17.69 -32.35
CA GLN A 124 8.62 -18.51 -32.40
C GLN A 124 8.89 -19.26 -31.11
N VAL A 125 8.73 -18.59 -29.95
CA VAL A 125 8.91 -19.23 -28.65
C VAL A 125 7.84 -20.29 -28.40
N GLU A 126 6.57 -19.99 -28.70
CA GLU A 126 5.46 -20.93 -28.50
C GLU A 126 5.62 -22.19 -29.34
N ARG A 127 6.10 -22.05 -30.61
CA ARG A 127 6.27 -23.19 -31.53
C ARG A 127 7.53 -23.99 -31.32
N ASN A 128 8.64 -23.36 -30.96
CA ASN A 128 9.96 -23.98 -31.05
C ASN A 128 10.61 -24.25 -29.70
N TYR A 129 10.06 -23.76 -28.59
CA TYR A 129 10.65 -24.01 -27.28
C TYR A 129 10.54 -25.48 -26.90
N VAL A 130 11.59 -26.03 -26.26
CA VAL A 130 11.74 -27.46 -25.94
C VAL A 130 10.63 -28.05 -25.05
N LYS A 131 9.84 -27.19 -24.36
CA LYS A 131 8.69 -27.57 -23.52
C LYS A 131 7.48 -26.74 -23.89
N ASP A 132 6.30 -27.33 -23.73
CA ASP A 132 5.05 -26.60 -23.91
C ASP A 132 4.96 -25.41 -22.96
N VAL A 133 4.69 -24.22 -23.51
CA VAL A 133 4.45 -22.99 -22.79
C VAL A 133 3.18 -22.33 -23.32
N THR A 134 2.34 -21.83 -22.42
CA THR A 134 1.12 -21.16 -22.84
C THR A 134 1.41 -19.71 -23.20
N ARG A 135 0.74 -19.20 -24.24
CA ARG A 135 0.81 -17.79 -24.65
C ARG A 135 0.53 -16.84 -23.49
N ARG A 136 -0.45 -17.16 -22.64
CA ARG A 136 -0.78 -16.39 -21.43
C ARG A 136 0.43 -16.23 -20.51
N ARG A 137 1.15 -17.30 -20.21
CA ARG A 137 2.33 -17.27 -19.36
C ARG A 137 3.46 -16.42 -19.95
N LEU A 138 3.66 -16.50 -21.28
CA LEU A 138 4.64 -15.68 -21.98
C LEU A 138 4.29 -14.21 -21.96
N MET A 139 3.01 -13.86 -22.19
CA MET A 139 2.51 -12.49 -22.10
C MET A 139 2.67 -11.90 -20.70
N GLU A 140 2.28 -12.62 -19.66
CA GLU A 140 2.48 -12.19 -18.27
C GLU A 140 3.96 -12.01 -17.91
N ALA A 141 4.84 -12.86 -18.44
CA ALA A 141 6.29 -12.73 -18.26
C ALA A 141 6.83 -11.48 -18.97
N ALA A 142 6.37 -11.20 -20.20
CA ALA A 142 6.75 -10.00 -20.95
C ALA A 142 6.28 -8.71 -20.25
N ILE A 143 5.04 -8.67 -19.76
CA ILE A 143 4.52 -7.54 -18.99
C ILE A 143 5.36 -7.30 -17.74
N ARG A 144 5.69 -8.35 -16.98
CA ARG A 144 6.58 -8.24 -15.82
C ARG A 144 7.97 -7.74 -16.18
N GLY A 145 8.52 -8.22 -17.32
CA GLY A 145 9.79 -7.72 -17.85
C GLY A 145 9.78 -6.23 -18.12
N MET A 146 8.76 -5.73 -18.82
CA MET A 146 8.60 -4.28 -19.06
C MET A 146 8.53 -3.47 -17.76
N LEU A 147 7.78 -3.96 -16.77
CA LEU A 147 7.61 -3.25 -15.49
C LEU A 147 8.89 -3.25 -14.66
N SER A 148 9.70 -4.31 -14.72
CA SER A 148 10.98 -4.40 -14.00
C SER A 148 12.04 -3.40 -14.50
N GLU A 149 11.91 -2.90 -15.74
CA GLU A 149 12.76 -1.83 -16.27
C GLU A 149 12.38 -0.44 -15.73
N LEU A 150 11.21 -0.29 -15.10
CA LEU A 150 10.73 1.01 -14.61
C LEU A 150 11.17 1.26 -13.17
N ASP A 151 10.77 0.37 -12.26
CA ASP A 151 11.03 0.47 -10.82
C ASP A 151 10.64 -0.84 -10.10
N PRO A 152 11.08 -1.06 -8.83
CA PRO A 152 10.76 -2.27 -8.08
C PRO A 152 9.33 -2.33 -7.52
N TYR A 153 8.51 -1.30 -7.70
CA TYR A 153 7.17 -1.18 -7.12
C TYR A 153 6.05 -1.40 -8.12
N SER A 154 6.33 -1.14 -9.43
CA SER A 154 5.41 -1.42 -10.52
C SER A 154 5.29 -2.91 -10.78
N ASN A 155 4.08 -3.45 -10.84
CA ASN A 155 3.87 -4.89 -11.02
C ASN A 155 2.54 -5.19 -11.73
N PHE A 156 2.50 -6.33 -12.42
CA PHE A 156 1.28 -6.89 -12.98
C PHE A 156 0.66 -7.89 -12.00
N ILE A 157 -0.61 -7.73 -11.70
CA ILE A 157 -1.39 -8.58 -10.80
C ILE A 157 -2.28 -9.47 -11.66
N PRO A 158 -1.89 -10.74 -11.86
CA PRO A 158 -2.69 -11.69 -12.66
C PRO A 158 -3.98 -12.08 -11.93
N PRO A 159 -4.99 -12.64 -12.64
CA PRO A 159 -6.29 -12.97 -12.07
C PRO A 159 -6.23 -13.80 -10.78
N LYS A 160 -5.33 -14.78 -10.72
CA LYS A 160 -5.16 -15.65 -9.55
C LYS A 160 -4.66 -14.92 -8.28
N GLN A 161 -4.09 -13.72 -8.42
CA GLN A 161 -3.54 -12.95 -7.32
C GLN A 161 -4.36 -11.70 -6.98
N LEU A 162 -5.37 -11.38 -7.79
CA LEU A 162 -6.15 -10.14 -7.63
C LEU A 162 -6.93 -10.10 -6.32
N ASP A 163 -7.58 -11.20 -5.95
CA ASP A 163 -8.34 -11.28 -4.69
C ASP A 163 -7.41 -11.17 -3.48
N ARG A 164 -6.23 -11.81 -3.53
CA ARG A 164 -5.23 -11.68 -2.47
C ARG A 164 -4.73 -10.24 -2.34
N PHE A 165 -4.49 -9.57 -3.46
CA PHE A 165 -4.09 -8.17 -3.47
C PHE A 165 -5.17 -7.25 -2.87
N LYS A 166 -6.46 -7.45 -3.21
CA LYS A 166 -7.57 -6.70 -2.60
C LYS A 166 -7.60 -6.88 -1.09
N VAL A 167 -7.48 -8.10 -0.60
CA VAL A 167 -7.40 -8.44 0.83
C VAL A 167 -6.24 -7.72 1.52
N GLU A 168 -5.06 -7.69 0.88
CA GLU A 168 -3.87 -7.01 1.42
C GLU A 168 -4.07 -5.48 1.54
N VAL A 169 -4.80 -4.87 0.60
CA VAL A 169 -5.10 -3.44 0.62
C VAL A 169 -6.20 -3.09 1.63
N GLU A 170 -7.22 -3.94 1.74
CA GLU A 170 -8.38 -3.69 2.61
C GLU A 170 -8.12 -4.08 4.07
N ASN A 171 -7.13 -4.94 4.36
CA ASN A 171 -6.88 -5.57 5.65
C ASN A 171 -8.08 -6.37 6.19
N GLU A 172 -8.91 -6.93 5.29
CA GLU A 172 -10.08 -7.74 5.61
C GLU A 172 -10.13 -8.99 4.74
N PHE A 173 -10.54 -10.12 5.31
CA PHE A 173 -10.68 -11.37 4.56
C PHE A 173 -11.64 -12.35 5.21
N GLY A 174 -12.26 -13.21 4.40
CA GLY A 174 -13.05 -14.34 4.90
C GLY A 174 -12.15 -15.42 5.50
N GLY A 175 -12.33 -15.73 6.78
CA GLY A 175 -11.50 -16.70 7.48
C GLY A 175 -11.91 -16.92 8.94
N VAL A 176 -10.99 -17.47 9.74
CA VAL A 176 -11.26 -17.85 11.15
C VAL A 176 -10.50 -17.01 12.18
N GLY A 177 -9.58 -16.14 11.74
CA GLY A 177 -8.88 -15.20 12.62
C GLY A 177 -7.76 -15.82 13.46
N ILE A 178 -6.83 -16.53 12.82
CA ILE A 178 -5.66 -17.13 13.47
C ILE A 178 -4.38 -16.63 12.79
N GLN A 179 -3.43 -16.17 13.59
CA GLN A 179 -2.05 -15.98 13.16
C GLN A 179 -1.29 -17.29 13.32
N VAL A 180 -0.65 -17.76 12.26
CA VAL A 180 0.07 -19.05 12.27
C VAL A 180 1.50 -18.90 11.79
N SER A 181 2.36 -19.83 12.24
CA SER A 181 3.74 -20.00 11.79
C SER A 181 4.04 -21.47 11.52
N THR A 182 5.12 -21.73 10.80
CA THR A 182 5.67 -23.10 10.68
C THR A 182 6.90 -23.19 11.55
N GLU A 183 6.88 -24.07 12.55
CA GLU A 183 7.99 -24.36 13.45
C GLU A 183 8.33 -25.84 13.39
N ASN A 184 9.57 -26.19 13.05
CA ASN A 184 10.03 -27.57 12.92
C ASN A 184 9.14 -28.43 11.98
N GLY A 185 8.61 -27.82 10.91
CA GLY A 185 7.72 -28.49 9.96
C GLY A 185 6.29 -28.74 10.46
N GLN A 186 5.92 -28.15 11.59
CA GLN A 186 4.57 -28.18 12.17
C GLN A 186 3.92 -26.80 12.05
N LEU A 187 2.63 -26.78 11.72
CA LEU A 187 1.82 -25.56 11.70
C LEU A 187 1.41 -25.21 13.13
N ARG A 188 1.83 -24.05 13.62
CA ARG A 188 1.53 -23.58 14.99
C ARG A 188 0.74 -22.28 14.99
N VAL A 189 -0.15 -22.17 15.97
CA VAL A 189 -0.86 -20.93 16.31
C VAL A 189 0.09 -19.99 17.02
N ILE A 190 0.32 -18.81 16.44
CA ILE A 190 1.01 -17.70 17.12
C ILE A 190 0.06 -17.07 18.12
N SER A 191 -1.12 -16.64 17.63
CA SER A 191 -2.19 -16.05 18.43
C SER A 191 -3.51 -16.09 17.65
N PRO A 192 -4.65 -16.35 18.30
CA PRO A 192 -5.94 -15.98 17.73
C PRO A 192 -6.08 -14.45 17.75
N LEU A 193 -6.89 -13.91 16.84
CA LEU A 193 -7.27 -12.49 16.83
C LEU A 193 -8.50 -12.32 17.74
N VAL A 194 -8.47 -11.33 18.62
CA VAL A 194 -9.56 -11.07 19.60
C VAL A 194 -10.89 -10.87 18.87
N GLY A 195 -11.97 -11.48 19.39
CA GLY A 195 -13.31 -11.37 18.85
C GLY A 195 -13.62 -12.19 17.60
N THR A 196 -12.66 -12.96 17.07
CA THR A 196 -12.84 -13.81 15.88
C THR A 196 -13.39 -15.20 16.21
N PRO A 197 -13.85 -16.00 15.22
CA PRO A 197 -14.32 -17.36 15.43
C PRO A 197 -13.32 -18.24 16.21
N ALA A 198 -12.06 -18.18 15.84
CA ALA A 198 -11.02 -18.96 16.54
C ALA A 198 -10.83 -18.55 18.01
N TYR A 199 -10.86 -17.24 18.29
CA TYR A 199 -10.79 -16.72 19.64
C TYR A 199 -11.98 -17.20 20.48
N ARG A 200 -13.21 -17.07 19.97
CA ARG A 200 -14.43 -17.53 20.66
C ARG A 200 -14.47 -19.04 20.89
N ALA A 201 -13.88 -19.82 19.99
CA ALA A 201 -13.76 -21.26 20.10
C ALA A 201 -12.60 -21.73 21.03
N GLY A 202 -11.90 -20.81 21.65
CA GLY A 202 -10.81 -21.12 22.59
C GLY A 202 -9.54 -21.67 21.94
N VAL A 203 -9.25 -21.32 20.68
CA VAL A 203 -7.94 -21.56 20.08
C VAL A 203 -6.91 -20.72 20.81
N MET A 204 -5.74 -21.30 21.12
CA MET A 204 -4.73 -20.66 21.97
C MET A 204 -3.38 -20.55 21.27
N SER A 205 -2.58 -19.59 21.72
CA SER A 205 -1.17 -19.49 21.36
C SER A 205 -0.42 -20.77 21.72
N GLY A 206 0.41 -21.29 20.82
CA GLY A 206 1.19 -22.52 20.99
C GLY A 206 0.45 -23.80 20.56
N ASP A 207 -0.85 -23.76 20.26
CA ASP A 207 -1.56 -24.92 19.71
C ASP A 207 -0.92 -25.35 18.38
N SER A 208 -0.79 -26.66 18.15
CA SER A 208 -0.38 -27.22 16.87
C SER A 208 -1.62 -27.59 16.06
N ILE A 209 -1.76 -27.07 14.84
CA ILE A 209 -2.83 -27.45 13.93
C ILE A 209 -2.34 -28.68 13.17
N VAL A 210 -2.88 -29.86 13.50
CA VAL A 210 -2.43 -31.14 12.91
C VAL A 210 -3.23 -31.57 11.71
N GLU A 211 -4.50 -31.13 11.57
CA GLU A 211 -5.35 -31.35 10.40
C GLU A 211 -6.20 -30.10 10.11
N ILE A 212 -6.50 -29.88 8.82
CA ILE A 212 -7.46 -28.91 8.33
C ILE A 212 -8.43 -29.67 7.40
N ASP A 213 -9.73 -29.67 7.69
CA ASP A 213 -10.78 -30.42 6.96
C ASP A 213 -10.41 -31.90 6.75
N GLY A 214 -9.91 -32.56 7.82
CA GLY A 214 -9.50 -33.95 7.80
C GLY A 214 -8.18 -34.26 7.06
N GLN A 215 -7.51 -33.24 6.53
CA GLN A 215 -6.23 -33.39 5.83
C GLN A 215 -5.07 -32.98 6.73
N SER A 216 -4.06 -33.86 6.82
CA SER A 216 -2.86 -33.60 7.62
C SER A 216 -2.13 -32.34 7.19
N THR A 217 -1.62 -31.57 8.16
CA THR A 217 -0.79 -30.39 7.94
C THR A 217 0.71 -30.69 7.95
N LYS A 218 1.11 -31.94 8.06
CA LYS A 218 2.54 -32.33 8.06
C LYS A 218 3.17 -32.01 6.70
N GLY A 219 4.16 -31.12 6.70
CA GLY A 219 4.87 -30.71 5.48
C GLY A 219 4.11 -29.71 4.58
N ILE A 220 2.95 -29.22 5.03
CA ILE A 220 2.19 -28.17 4.34
C ILE A 220 2.98 -26.84 4.36
N THR A 221 2.91 -26.08 3.29
CA THR A 221 3.43 -24.72 3.28
C THR A 221 2.50 -23.78 4.06
N LEU A 222 3.05 -22.68 4.60
CA LEU A 222 2.24 -21.68 5.31
C LEU A 222 1.14 -21.10 4.41
N ASP A 223 1.45 -20.82 3.14
CA ASP A 223 0.50 -20.30 2.16
C ASP A 223 -0.66 -21.28 1.92
N GLU A 224 -0.38 -22.58 1.76
CA GLU A 224 -1.43 -23.57 1.59
C GLU A 224 -2.33 -23.71 2.83
N ALA A 225 -1.73 -23.68 4.03
CA ALA A 225 -2.48 -23.72 5.28
C ALA A 225 -3.42 -22.50 5.39
N VAL A 226 -2.91 -21.29 5.11
CA VAL A 226 -3.70 -20.06 5.11
C VAL A 226 -4.81 -20.11 4.07
N GLN A 227 -4.55 -20.62 2.86
CA GLN A 227 -5.58 -20.76 1.81
C GLN A 227 -6.70 -21.72 2.21
N ARG A 228 -6.39 -22.83 2.92
CA ARG A 228 -7.42 -23.76 3.41
C ARG A 228 -8.25 -23.18 4.54
N MET A 229 -7.66 -22.37 5.42
CA MET A 229 -8.37 -21.69 6.51
C MET A 229 -9.22 -20.50 6.04
N LYS A 230 -8.82 -19.82 4.94
CA LYS A 230 -9.62 -18.80 4.27
C LYS A 230 -10.75 -19.42 3.46
N GLY A 231 -11.78 -18.63 3.13
CA GLY A 231 -12.88 -19.06 2.27
C GLY A 231 -14.05 -18.10 2.28
N LEU A 232 -15.15 -18.51 1.66
CA LEU A 232 -16.39 -17.73 1.61
C LEU A 232 -16.98 -17.57 3.01
N LEU A 233 -17.53 -16.39 3.28
CA LEU A 233 -18.21 -16.09 4.54
C LEU A 233 -19.36 -17.07 4.79
N GLY A 234 -19.56 -17.47 6.05
CA GLY A 234 -20.57 -18.42 6.48
C GLY A 234 -20.24 -19.89 6.19
N THR A 235 -19.14 -20.20 5.48
CA THR A 235 -18.69 -21.59 5.30
C THR A 235 -17.89 -22.05 6.51
N LYS A 236 -17.90 -23.38 6.75
CA LYS A 236 -17.22 -23.99 7.88
C LYS A 236 -15.84 -24.53 7.51
N VAL A 237 -14.94 -24.57 8.47
CA VAL A 237 -13.66 -25.28 8.42
C VAL A 237 -13.46 -26.03 9.74
N THR A 238 -12.96 -27.24 9.64
CA THR A 238 -12.65 -28.08 10.80
C THR A 238 -11.16 -28.10 11.04
N LEU A 239 -10.74 -27.71 12.24
CA LEU A 239 -9.34 -27.77 12.67
C LEU A 239 -9.18 -28.86 13.74
N LYS A 240 -8.13 -29.67 13.63
CA LYS A 240 -7.71 -30.58 14.68
C LYS A 240 -6.49 -30.02 15.35
N LEU A 241 -6.65 -29.67 16.63
CA LEU A 241 -5.69 -28.93 17.43
C LEU A 241 -5.05 -29.85 18.47
N LEU A 242 -3.73 -29.90 18.51
CA LEU A 242 -2.97 -30.51 19.60
C LEU A 242 -2.50 -29.42 20.53
N ARG A 243 -3.07 -29.36 21.72
CA ARG A 243 -2.72 -28.39 22.77
C ARG A 243 -1.30 -28.60 23.26
N THR A 244 -0.64 -27.54 23.67
CA THR A 244 0.70 -27.66 24.30
C THR A 244 0.62 -28.53 25.56
N GLY A 245 1.39 -29.63 25.58
CA GLY A 245 1.41 -30.57 26.69
C GLY A 245 0.31 -31.64 26.67
N ALA A 246 -0.61 -31.63 25.70
CA ALA A 246 -1.62 -32.68 25.54
C ALA A 246 -1.11 -33.83 24.65
N THR A 247 -1.64 -35.02 24.86
CA THR A 247 -1.36 -36.23 24.07
C THR A 247 -2.43 -36.50 23.01
N GLU A 248 -3.62 -35.93 23.19
CA GLU A 248 -4.77 -36.09 22.28
C GLU A 248 -5.12 -34.78 21.61
N ALA A 249 -5.47 -34.86 20.35
CA ALA A 249 -5.87 -33.71 19.57
C ALA A 249 -7.39 -33.51 19.62
N GLU A 250 -7.82 -32.27 19.81
CA GLU A 250 -9.21 -31.82 19.85
C GLU A 250 -9.67 -31.35 18.48
N THR A 251 -10.92 -31.65 18.11
CA THR A 251 -11.52 -31.16 16.87
C THR A 251 -12.39 -29.95 17.15
N VAL A 252 -12.13 -28.85 16.42
CA VAL A 252 -12.87 -27.59 16.55
C VAL A 252 -13.44 -27.23 15.18
N GLU A 253 -14.76 -27.03 15.09
CA GLU A 253 -15.44 -26.53 13.90
C GLU A 253 -15.60 -25.01 13.99
N LEU A 254 -15.17 -24.28 12.97
CA LEU A 254 -15.18 -22.82 12.92
C LEU A 254 -15.95 -22.34 11.69
N GLU A 255 -16.81 -21.35 11.85
CA GLU A 255 -17.45 -20.65 10.73
C GLU A 255 -16.55 -19.52 10.27
N ARG A 256 -16.37 -19.35 8.94
CA ARG A 256 -15.59 -18.26 8.37
C ARG A 256 -16.38 -16.96 8.41
N GLU A 257 -15.81 -15.98 9.05
CA GLU A 257 -16.35 -14.62 9.15
C GLU A 257 -15.44 -13.61 8.43
N ASN A 258 -15.90 -12.37 8.30
CA ASN A 258 -15.05 -11.28 7.85
C ASN A 258 -14.05 -10.93 8.96
N ILE A 259 -12.79 -11.29 8.75
CA ILE A 259 -11.69 -11.05 9.69
C ILE A 259 -11.06 -9.70 9.37
N ARG A 260 -11.21 -8.77 10.28
CA ARG A 260 -10.55 -7.48 10.25
C ARG A 260 -9.23 -7.54 11.04
N VAL A 261 -8.13 -7.22 10.38
CA VAL A 261 -6.82 -7.16 11.04
C VAL A 261 -6.69 -5.83 11.78
N GLU A 262 -6.45 -5.87 13.09
CA GLU A 262 -6.18 -4.68 13.88
C GLU A 262 -4.90 -4.00 13.41
N THR A 263 -4.97 -2.72 13.07
CA THR A 263 -3.82 -1.90 12.68
C THR A 263 -3.39 -0.91 13.75
N ILE A 264 -4.23 -0.68 14.76
CA ILE A 264 -3.98 0.17 15.91
C ILE A 264 -3.79 -0.71 17.13
N LEU A 265 -2.59 -0.76 17.67
CA LEU A 265 -2.19 -1.61 18.78
C LEU A 265 -1.68 -0.76 19.94
N GLY A 266 -1.92 -1.20 21.16
CA GLY A 266 -1.38 -0.58 22.38
C GLY A 266 0.04 -1.08 22.72
N GLU A 267 0.51 -0.71 23.89
CA GLU A 267 1.82 -1.14 24.41
C GLU A 267 1.84 -2.64 24.76
N SER A 268 0.76 -3.13 25.38
CA SER A 268 0.57 -4.54 25.73
C SER A 268 -0.92 -4.82 25.91
N ARG A 269 -1.26 -6.10 26.15
CA ARG A 269 -2.66 -6.48 26.44
C ARG A 269 -2.94 -6.52 27.93
N ASN A 270 -4.15 -6.10 28.31
CA ASN A 270 -4.73 -6.27 29.63
C ASN A 270 -5.12 -7.76 29.86
N LEU A 271 -5.61 -8.08 31.07
CA LEU A 271 -6.06 -9.44 31.41
C LEU A 271 -7.31 -9.89 30.61
N ASP A 272 -8.11 -8.96 30.13
CA ASP A 272 -9.29 -9.16 29.30
C ASP A 272 -8.98 -9.14 27.80
N ASP A 273 -7.69 -9.22 27.44
CA ASP A 273 -7.16 -9.13 26.08
C ASP A 273 -7.39 -7.80 25.36
N SER A 274 -7.95 -6.77 26.02
CA SER A 274 -7.98 -5.41 25.49
C SER A 274 -6.58 -4.79 25.47
N TRP A 275 -6.39 -3.72 24.66
CA TRP A 275 -5.10 -3.03 24.60
C TRP A 275 -4.92 -2.06 25.77
N ARG A 276 -3.73 -2.11 26.37
CA ARG A 276 -3.26 -1.09 27.30
C ARG A 276 -2.63 0.06 26.50
N TRP A 277 -3.22 1.24 26.59
CA TRP A 277 -2.80 2.42 25.83
C TRP A 277 -1.80 3.30 26.57
N LEU A 278 -1.81 3.29 27.91
CA LEU A 278 -0.89 4.08 28.72
C LEU A 278 0.37 3.26 29.03
N LEU A 279 1.52 3.80 28.63
CA LEU A 279 2.85 3.31 28.97
C LEU A 279 3.25 3.78 30.37
N ASP A 280 2.95 5.04 30.70
CA ASP A 280 3.20 5.68 31.99
C ASP A 280 1.86 6.22 32.53
N GLN A 281 1.41 5.64 33.66
CA GLN A 281 0.14 6.04 34.29
C GLN A 281 0.26 7.27 35.18
N GLU A 282 1.48 7.62 35.66
CA GLU A 282 1.68 8.77 36.53
C GLU A 282 1.63 10.09 35.72
N GLN A 283 2.18 10.06 34.51
CA GLN A 283 2.22 11.21 33.62
C GLN A 283 1.25 11.09 32.43
N ASN A 284 0.43 10.04 32.40
CA ASN A 284 -0.53 9.73 31.33
C ASN A 284 0.12 9.73 29.94
N ILE A 285 1.31 9.10 29.79
CA ILE A 285 1.96 8.98 28.51
C ILE A 285 1.38 7.81 27.74
N GLY A 286 0.70 8.09 26.63
CA GLY A 286 0.14 7.09 25.72
C GLY A 286 1.18 6.54 24.76
N CYS A 287 1.03 5.25 24.38
CA CYS A 287 1.80 4.62 23.32
C CYS A 287 0.84 3.89 22.37
N ILE A 288 0.81 4.33 21.12
CA ILE A 288 0.00 3.75 20.06
C ILE A 288 0.91 3.29 18.94
N ARG A 289 0.80 2.01 18.55
CA ARG A 289 1.52 1.43 17.42
C ARG A 289 0.57 1.33 16.23
N ILE A 290 0.98 1.88 15.09
CA ILE A 290 0.27 1.70 13.82
C ILE A 290 1.06 0.70 12.98
N THR A 291 0.48 -0.46 12.70
CA THR A 291 1.15 -1.55 11.97
C THR A 291 0.93 -1.51 10.46
N GLY A 292 -0.05 -0.73 9.99
CA GLY A 292 -0.38 -0.51 8.60
C GLY A 292 -1.46 0.55 8.43
N PHE A 293 -1.60 1.09 7.24
CA PHE A 293 -2.61 2.10 6.90
C PHE A 293 -3.71 1.48 6.04
N GLY A 294 -4.66 0.81 6.68
CA GLY A 294 -5.86 0.23 6.06
C GLY A 294 -7.05 1.20 6.08
N ARG A 295 -8.19 0.72 5.56
CA ARG A 295 -9.44 1.49 5.46
C ARG A 295 -9.94 2.03 6.81
N HIS A 296 -9.77 1.26 7.89
CA HIS A 296 -10.31 1.58 9.22
C HIS A 296 -9.29 2.17 10.19
N THR A 297 -8.02 2.25 9.79
CA THR A 297 -6.93 2.70 10.68
C THR A 297 -7.18 4.07 11.29
N ALA A 298 -7.62 5.04 10.48
CA ALA A 298 -7.90 6.40 10.96
C ALA A 298 -9.10 6.43 11.93
N GLU A 299 -10.17 5.69 11.62
CA GLU A 299 -11.34 5.60 12.50
C GLU A 299 -10.98 5.00 13.87
N ASP A 300 -10.20 3.90 13.87
CA ASP A 300 -9.79 3.23 15.10
C ASP A 300 -8.83 4.09 15.92
N LEU A 301 -7.87 4.74 15.26
CA LEU A 301 -6.99 5.69 15.94
C LEU A 301 -7.79 6.81 16.62
N ARG A 302 -8.77 7.36 15.94
CA ARG A 302 -9.64 8.43 16.49
C ARG A 302 -10.41 7.94 17.72
N LYS A 303 -10.90 6.70 17.73
CA LYS A 303 -11.55 6.10 18.92
C LYS A 303 -10.61 6.02 20.10
N VAL A 304 -9.38 5.56 19.87
CA VAL A 304 -8.36 5.45 20.93
C VAL A 304 -7.92 6.82 21.44
N LEU A 305 -7.72 7.80 20.56
CA LEU A 305 -7.34 9.16 20.95
C LEU A 305 -8.42 9.83 21.81
N LYS A 306 -9.71 9.60 21.52
CA LYS A 306 -10.80 10.08 22.37
C LYS A 306 -10.77 9.46 23.76
N GLN A 307 -10.55 8.14 23.86
CA GLN A 307 -10.41 7.46 25.16
C GLN A 307 -9.22 8.02 25.96
N LEU A 308 -8.09 8.27 25.29
CA LEU A 308 -6.92 8.87 25.94
C LEU A 308 -7.14 10.33 26.35
N ALA A 309 -7.89 11.10 25.57
CA ALA A 309 -8.26 12.47 25.92
C ALA A 309 -9.13 12.50 27.19
N ASP A 310 -10.09 11.57 27.33
CA ASP A 310 -10.89 11.41 28.55
C ASP A 310 -10.04 11.09 29.79
N LEU A 311 -8.90 10.41 29.59
CA LEU A 311 -7.90 10.11 30.63
C LEU A 311 -6.91 11.26 30.86
N LYS A 312 -7.09 12.42 30.24
CA LYS A 312 -6.19 13.58 30.29
C LYS A 312 -4.77 13.22 29.84
N LEU A 313 -4.66 12.76 28.59
CA LEU A 313 -3.39 12.41 27.97
C LEU A 313 -2.32 13.47 28.20
N GLY A 314 -1.23 13.13 28.85
CA GLY A 314 -0.10 14.02 29.12
C GLY A 314 0.88 14.08 27.95
N GLY A 315 1.07 12.99 27.20
CA GLY A 315 1.94 12.92 26.04
C GLY A 315 1.67 11.68 25.22
N LEU A 316 2.05 11.69 23.93
CA LEU A 316 1.79 10.58 23.00
C LEU A 316 3.06 10.13 22.28
N ILE A 317 3.28 8.82 22.27
CA ILE A 317 4.25 8.14 21.41
C ILE A 317 3.48 7.42 20.31
N LEU A 318 3.73 7.80 19.06
CA LEU A 318 3.20 7.13 17.88
C LEU A 318 4.28 6.24 17.27
N ASP A 319 4.11 4.93 17.35
CA ASP A 319 5.12 3.98 16.87
C ASP A 319 4.77 3.48 15.47
N LEU A 320 5.56 3.91 14.48
CA LEU A 320 5.48 3.55 13.07
C LEU A 320 6.58 2.57 12.65
N ARG A 321 7.36 2.04 13.59
CA ARG A 321 8.42 1.06 13.28
C ARG A 321 7.81 -0.21 12.70
N PHE A 322 8.45 -0.79 11.68
CA PHE A 322 8.00 -1.96 10.90
C PHE A 322 6.69 -1.77 10.13
N ASN A 323 6.17 -0.56 10.03
CA ASN A 323 4.98 -0.26 9.27
C ASN A 323 5.33 0.01 7.79
N PRO A 324 4.97 -0.87 6.84
CA PRO A 324 5.32 -0.73 5.43
C PRO A 324 4.50 0.35 4.70
N GLY A 325 3.56 1.00 5.39
CA GLY A 325 2.64 1.97 4.83
C GLY A 325 1.25 1.40 4.59
N GLY A 326 0.62 1.79 3.50
CA GLY A 326 -0.74 1.41 3.11
C GLY A 326 -1.44 2.52 2.33
N LEU A 327 -2.72 2.75 2.59
CA LEU A 327 -3.54 3.73 1.89
C LEU A 327 -3.10 5.17 2.15
N LEU A 328 -2.95 5.94 1.07
CA LEU A 328 -2.65 7.38 1.14
C LEU A 328 -3.74 8.15 1.91
N SER A 329 -5.02 7.85 1.64
CA SER A 329 -6.14 8.48 2.34
C SER A 329 -6.06 8.29 3.86
N SER A 330 -5.72 7.09 4.31
CA SER A 330 -5.56 6.80 5.74
C SER A 330 -4.38 7.57 6.36
N ALA A 331 -3.26 7.72 5.65
CA ALA A 331 -2.14 8.54 6.12
C ALA A 331 -2.51 10.03 6.24
N ILE A 332 -3.27 10.56 5.28
CA ILE A 332 -3.77 11.93 5.32
C ILE A 332 -4.70 12.13 6.51
N GLU A 333 -5.68 11.26 6.71
CA GLU A 333 -6.62 11.33 7.83
C GLU A 333 -5.92 11.20 9.19
N VAL A 334 -4.91 10.34 9.31
CA VAL A 334 -4.09 10.20 10.52
C VAL A 334 -3.27 11.45 10.78
N SER A 335 -2.65 12.04 9.75
CA SER A 335 -1.89 13.30 9.89
C SER A 335 -2.80 14.46 10.30
N ASP A 336 -3.98 14.57 9.70
CA ASP A 336 -5.00 15.59 9.97
C ASP A 336 -5.50 15.57 11.43
N MET A 337 -5.39 14.43 12.11
CA MET A 337 -5.72 14.35 13.54
C MET A 337 -4.75 15.12 14.45
N PHE A 338 -3.56 15.44 13.99
CA PHE A 338 -2.50 16.05 14.80
C PHE A 338 -2.05 17.42 14.32
N ILE A 339 -2.50 17.84 13.15
CA ILE A 339 -2.15 19.11 12.51
C ILE A 339 -3.42 19.89 12.21
N SER A 340 -3.54 21.13 12.70
CA SER A 340 -4.73 21.97 12.51
C SER A 340 -4.71 22.78 11.20
N ARG A 341 -3.54 22.97 10.58
CA ARG A 341 -3.38 23.79 9.37
C ARG A 341 -2.10 23.45 8.61
N GLY A 342 -2.07 23.83 7.34
CA GLY A 342 -0.92 23.64 6.46
C GLY A 342 -0.96 22.34 5.70
N ARG A 343 0.01 22.16 4.83
CA ARG A 343 0.09 21.00 3.93
C ARG A 343 0.44 19.73 4.69
N ILE A 344 -0.27 18.63 4.39
CA ILE A 344 0.05 17.28 4.86
C ILE A 344 1.00 16.62 3.86
N VAL A 345 0.62 16.59 2.59
CA VAL A 345 1.38 15.94 1.50
C VAL A 345 0.94 16.51 0.16
N SER A 346 1.82 16.47 -0.85
CA SER A 346 1.43 16.65 -2.24
C SER A 346 1.96 15.53 -3.12
N THR A 347 1.36 15.35 -4.30
CA THR A 347 1.78 14.38 -5.31
C THR A 347 1.98 15.07 -6.65
N GLU A 348 3.05 14.68 -7.35
CA GLU A 348 3.38 15.18 -8.68
C GLU A 348 3.75 14.02 -9.59
N GLY A 349 3.28 14.05 -10.85
CA GLY A 349 3.59 13.04 -11.85
C GLY A 349 3.43 13.55 -13.27
N ARG A 350 3.99 12.81 -14.24
CA ARG A 350 4.07 13.27 -15.64
C ARG A 350 2.71 13.48 -16.32
N ASN A 351 1.76 12.56 -16.09
CA ASN A 351 0.45 12.54 -16.75
C ASN A 351 -0.70 12.44 -15.73
N VAL A 352 -0.46 12.87 -14.51
CA VAL A 352 -1.46 12.97 -13.45
C VAL A 352 -1.47 14.39 -12.92
N GLU A 353 -2.65 14.88 -12.59
CA GLU A 353 -2.81 16.19 -11.98
C GLU A 353 -2.10 16.23 -10.63
N SER A 354 -1.32 17.28 -10.39
CA SER A 354 -0.70 17.52 -9.09
C SER A 354 -1.79 17.76 -8.06
N ARG A 355 -1.71 17.05 -6.93
CA ARG A 355 -2.69 17.17 -5.84
C ARG A 355 -2.00 17.53 -4.55
N THR A 356 -2.67 18.37 -3.77
CA THR A 356 -2.25 18.77 -2.43
C THR A 356 -3.35 18.46 -1.45
N TRP A 357 -2.97 17.97 -0.27
CA TRP A 357 -3.86 17.78 0.86
C TRP A 357 -3.37 18.63 2.01
N ASP A 358 -4.26 19.47 2.48
CA ASP A 358 -4.02 20.38 3.60
C ASP A 358 -4.81 19.92 4.83
N ALA A 359 -4.30 20.24 6.01
CA ALA A 359 -4.90 19.89 7.28
C ALA A 359 -6.13 20.75 7.59
N THR A 360 -7.01 20.20 8.42
CA THR A 360 -8.23 20.86 8.89
C THR A 360 -8.21 20.97 10.42
N GLU A 361 -8.71 22.10 10.95
CA GLU A 361 -8.73 22.34 12.40
C GLU A 361 -9.70 21.42 13.15
N LYS A 362 -10.75 20.97 12.48
CA LYS A 362 -11.84 20.23 13.12
C LYS A 362 -11.43 18.82 13.57
N GLY A 363 -11.39 18.61 14.87
CA GLY A 363 -11.12 17.29 15.46
C GLY A 363 -9.65 16.96 15.60
N THR A 364 -8.80 17.98 15.61
CA THR A 364 -7.36 17.88 15.86
C THR A 364 -7.07 17.68 17.35
N PHE A 365 -6.03 16.92 17.66
CA PHE A 365 -5.53 16.63 19.00
C PHE A 365 -4.15 17.29 19.16
N GLU A 366 -4.07 18.47 19.79
CA GLU A 366 -2.83 19.29 19.82
C GLU A 366 -2.23 19.46 21.23
N ASP A 367 -3.01 19.30 22.30
CA ASP A 367 -2.68 19.78 23.65
C ASP A 367 -1.66 18.95 24.44
N PHE A 368 -0.79 18.16 23.75
CA PHE A 368 0.21 17.32 24.40
C PHE A 368 1.50 17.21 23.58
N PRO A 369 2.67 17.04 24.20
CA PRO A 369 3.92 16.72 23.50
C PRO A 369 3.84 15.36 22.81
N MET A 370 4.49 15.23 21.65
CA MET A 370 4.40 14.05 20.82
C MET A 370 5.77 13.59 20.32
N ALA A 371 5.99 12.27 20.27
CA ALA A 371 7.13 11.64 19.62
C ALA A 371 6.66 10.58 18.62
N VAL A 372 7.37 10.47 17.49
CA VAL A 372 7.12 9.43 16.47
C VAL A 372 8.33 8.51 16.41
N LEU A 373 8.11 7.21 16.60
CA LEU A 373 9.15 6.20 16.44
C LEU A 373 9.15 5.66 15.01
N VAL A 374 10.31 5.67 14.37
CA VAL A 374 10.50 5.13 13.03
C VAL A 374 11.74 4.22 12.95
N ASN A 375 11.76 3.34 11.95
CA ASN A 375 12.95 2.56 11.62
C ASN A 375 13.07 2.36 10.11
N ARG A 376 14.14 1.67 9.68
CA ARG A 376 14.43 1.36 8.26
C ARG A 376 13.33 0.57 7.53
N TYR A 377 12.33 0.05 8.24
CA TYR A 377 11.16 -0.65 7.68
C TYR A 377 9.90 0.21 7.68
N SER A 378 9.96 1.44 8.22
CA SER A 378 8.90 2.44 8.08
C SER A 378 8.91 2.97 6.65
N ALA A 379 7.82 2.79 5.89
CA ALA A 379 7.79 3.12 4.47
C ALA A 379 6.47 3.78 4.02
N SER A 380 6.52 4.54 2.92
CA SER A 380 5.33 5.05 2.21
C SER A 380 4.41 5.90 3.10
N ALA A 381 3.16 5.45 3.39
CA ALA A 381 2.20 6.14 4.26
C ALA A 381 2.78 6.48 5.65
N SER A 382 3.63 5.59 6.22
CA SER A 382 4.33 5.87 7.47
C SER A 382 5.29 7.05 7.35
N GLU A 383 5.95 7.17 6.19
CA GLU A 383 6.87 8.27 5.91
C GLU A 383 6.13 9.59 5.69
N ILE A 384 4.92 9.54 5.11
CA ILE A 384 4.05 10.70 4.96
C ILE A 384 3.67 11.24 6.34
N VAL A 385 3.18 10.38 7.25
CA VAL A 385 2.79 10.78 8.61
C VAL A 385 3.99 11.32 9.38
N ALA A 386 5.11 10.59 9.41
CA ALA A 386 6.31 11.01 10.13
C ALA A 386 6.89 12.33 9.60
N ALA A 387 6.97 12.48 8.26
CA ALA A 387 7.44 13.71 7.62
C ALA A 387 6.50 14.89 7.86
N CYS A 388 5.19 14.68 7.82
CA CYS A 388 4.20 15.71 8.09
C CYS A 388 4.34 16.22 9.52
N LEU A 389 4.36 15.33 10.50
CA LEU A 389 4.47 15.71 11.92
C LEU A 389 5.82 16.38 12.24
N GLN A 390 6.91 15.96 11.58
CA GLN A 390 8.23 16.57 11.72
C GLN A 390 8.27 17.97 11.10
N ASP A 391 7.82 18.15 9.87
CA ASP A 391 7.88 19.43 9.14
C ASP A 391 7.00 20.52 9.77
N HIS A 392 5.99 20.13 10.53
CA HIS A 392 5.13 21.02 11.30
C HIS A 392 5.59 21.24 12.76
N ASP A 393 6.77 20.73 13.15
CA ASP A 393 7.28 20.76 14.53
C ASP A 393 6.28 20.16 15.54
N ARG A 394 5.35 19.32 15.07
CA ARG A 394 4.31 18.72 15.91
C ARG A 394 4.84 17.58 16.77
N ALA A 395 5.80 16.84 16.26
CA ALA A 395 6.40 15.71 16.96
C ALA A 395 7.90 15.61 16.66
N VAL A 396 8.67 15.16 17.65
CA VAL A 396 10.06 14.74 17.41
C VAL A 396 10.07 13.34 16.80
N VAL A 397 10.91 13.11 15.79
CA VAL A 397 11.10 11.81 15.16
C VAL A 397 12.30 11.12 15.78
N VAL A 398 12.12 9.92 16.33
CA VAL A 398 13.11 9.13 17.06
C VAL A 398 13.33 7.79 16.36
N GLY A 399 14.57 7.33 16.28
CA GLY A 399 14.88 5.98 15.80
C GLY A 399 15.88 5.92 14.66
N GLU A 400 15.54 5.31 13.54
CA GLU A 400 16.42 5.18 12.37
C GLU A 400 15.79 5.83 11.14
N ARG A 401 16.62 6.27 10.21
CA ARG A 401 16.16 6.74 8.90
C ARG A 401 15.23 5.73 8.26
N THR A 402 14.11 6.19 7.69
CA THR A 402 13.07 5.36 7.09
C THR A 402 13.49 4.77 5.73
N TRP A 403 12.62 3.97 5.10
CA TRP A 403 12.92 3.24 3.87
C TRP A 403 13.21 4.14 2.65
N GLY A 404 12.48 5.24 2.50
CA GLY A 404 12.58 6.13 1.33
C GLY A 404 11.65 5.71 0.17
N LYS A 405 10.43 5.27 0.46
CA LYS A 405 9.43 4.98 -0.58
C LYS A 405 8.53 6.20 -0.82
N GLY A 406 9.01 7.13 -1.65
CA GLY A 406 8.30 8.34 -2.03
C GLY A 406 7.52 8.25 -3.35
N SER A 407 7.11 7.06 -3.78
CA SER A 407 6.38 6.82 -5.03
C SER A 407 4.93 6.42 -4.79
N VAL A 408 4.03 6.94 -5.65
CA VAL A 408 2.58 6.62 -5.67
C VAL A 408 2.34 5.56 -6.74
N GLN A 409 1.73 4.45 -6.36
CA GLN A 409 1.25 3.44 -7.29
C GLN A 409 -0.25 3.55 -7.46
N ASN A 410 -0.69 3.71 -8.72
CA ASN A 410 -2.08 3.55 -9.10
C ASN A 410 -2.35 2.10 -9.52
N VAL A 411 -3.52 1.60 -9.15
CA VAL A 411 -4.03 0.29 -9.58
C VAL A 411 -4.98 0.52 -10.75
N ILE A 412 -4.55 0.09 -11.93
CA ILE A 412 -5.29 0.24 -13.18
C ILE A 412 -5.89 -1.12 -13.51
N GLU A 413 -7.21 -1.20 -13.57
CA GLU A 413 -7.89 -2.43 -13.95
C GLU A 413 -7.60 -2.79 -15.40
N MET A 414 -7.25 -4.06 -15.61
CA MET A 414 -6.97 -4.66 -16.90
C MET A 414 -7.95 -5.80 -17.15
N GLU A 415 -8.10 -6.22 -18.42
CA GLU A 415 -8.93 -7.36 -18.81
C GLU A 415 -10.35 -7.30 -18.24
N ARG A 416 -10.98 -6.12 -18.24
CA ARG A 416 -12.32 -5.87 -17.69
C ARG A 416 -12.42 -6.19 -16.18
N GLY A 417 -11.38 -5.91 -15.43
CA GLY A 417 -11.31 -6.13 -13.98
C GLY A 417 -10.84 -7.54 -13.57
N ALA A 418 -10.45 -8.40 -14.53
CA ALA A 418 -9.92 -9.71 -14.21
C ALA A 418 -8.45 -9.70 -13.77
N SER A 419 -7.69 -8.68 -14.12
CA SER A 419 -6.32 -8.45 -13.69
C SER A 419 -6.09 -6.97 -13.41
N ALA A 420 -4.94 -6.59 -12.88
CA ALA A 420 -4.62 -5.20 -12.62
C ALA A 420 -3.14 -4.89 -12.90
N LEU A 421 -2.89 -3.64 -13.26
CA LEU A 421 -1.56 -3.06 -13.37
C LEU A 421 -1.36 -2.11 -12.19
N LYS A 422 -0.47 -2.46 -11.27
CA LYS A 422 0.02 -1.56 -10.24
C LYS A 422 1.20 -0.80 -10.81
N LEU A 423 1.02 0.49 -11.10
CA LEU A 423 2.00 1.31 -11.82
C LEU A 423 2.36 2.56 -11.01
N THR A 424 3.64 2.86 -10.90
CA THR A 424 4.13 4.12 -10.34
C THR A 424 3.79 5.26 -11.30
N THR A 425 2.97 6.22 -10.85
CA THR A 425 2.48 7.32 -11.67
C THR A 425 2.85 8.70 -11.14
N ALA A 426 3.24 8.80 -9.85
CA ALA A 426 3.60 10.05 -9.20
C ALA A 426 4.61 9.83 -8.06
N GLY A 427 5.20 10.91 -7.58
CA GLY A 427 6.00 10.97 -6.36
C GLY A 427 5.28 11.73 -5.25
N TYR A 428 5.62 11.40 -3.99
CA TYR A 428 5.19 12.17 -2.81
C TYR A 428 6.16 13.29 -2.50
N HIS A 429 5.62 14.44 -2.10
CA HIS A 429 6.38 15.55 -1.55
C HIS A 429 5.85 15.88 -0.14
N ARG A 430 6.76 15.96 0.81
CA ARG A 430 6.47 16.34 2.19
C ARG A 430 6.11 17.83 2.29
N PRO A 431 5.58 18.35 3.41
CA PRO A 431 5.15 19.74 3.56
C PRO A 431 6.19 20.78 3.09
N ASN A 432 7.46 20.54 3.34
CA ASN A 432 8.57 21.42 2.93
C ASN A 432 8.94 21.32 1.42
N GLY A 433 8.18 20.57 0.63
CA GLY A 433 8.37 20.40 -0.82
C GLY A 433 9.43 19.36 -1.23
N LYS A 434 10.17 18.75 -0.28
CA LYS A 434 11.19 17.74 -0.61
C LYS A 434 10.52 16.40 -0.93
N ASN A 435 11.11 15.66 -1.87
CA ASN A 435 10.69 14.30 -2.17
C ASN A 435 11.22 13.32 -1.11
N ILE A 436 10.40 12.32 -0.76
CA ILE A 436 10.76 11.25 0.18
C ILE A 436 11.55 10.13 -0.52
N HIS A 437 11.46 10.02 -1.85
CA HIS A 437 11.95 8.87 -2.60
C HIS A 437 13.46 8.69 -2.56
N ARG A 438 13.91 7.46 -2.27
CA ARG A 438 15.29 7.03 -2.41
C ARG A 438 15.51 6.49 -3.82
N PHE A 439 16.22 7.25 -4.65
CA PHE A 439 16.62 6.81 -5.99
C PHE A 439 17.71 5.73 -5.92
N PRO A 440 17.86 4.88 -6.97
CA PRO A 440 18.82 3.76 -6.93
C PRO A 440 20.27 4.14 -6.66
N ASP A 441 20.68 5.33 -7.06
CA ASP A 441 22.04 5.91 -6.90
C ASP A 441 22.17 6.81 -5.68
N ALA A 442 21.12 6.92 -4.85
CA ALA A 442 21.11 7.78 -3.67
C ALA A 442 22.12 7.32 -2.62
N LYS A 443 22.92 8.27 -2.16
CA LYS A 443 23.90 8.11 -1.07
C LYS A 443 23.26 8.39 0.28
N ASP A 444 23.91 7.96 1.35
CA ASP A 444 23.42 8.25 2.71
C ASP A 444 23.44 9.75 3.05
N THR A 445 24.23 10.55 2.33
CA THR A 445 24.28 12.02 2.45
C THR A 445 23.12 12.73 1.74
N ASP A 446 22.40 12.03 0.85
CA ASP A 446 21.34 12.64 0.06
C ASP A 446 20.05 12.74 0.87
N VAL A 447 19.16 13.63 0.44
CA VAL A 447 17.86 13.84 1.09
C VAL A 447 16.85 12.83 0.53
N TRP A 448 16.51 11.83 1.34
CA TRP A 448 15.44 10.84 1.08
C TRP A 448 14.90 10.30 2.41
N GLY A 449 13.73 9.72 2.40
CA GLY A 449 13.06 9.20 3.60
C GLY A 449 12.82 10.26 4.67
N VAL A 450 12.59 9.82 5.88
CA VAL A 450 12.51 10.65 7.08
C VAL A 450 13.73 10.35 7.94
N ILE A 451 14.51 11.38 8.25
CA ILE A 451 15.67 11.29 9.12
C ILE A 451 15.23 11.68 10.54
N PRO A 452 15.56 10.91 11.57
CA PRO A 452 15.32 11.31 12.96
C PRO A 452 15.89 12.69 13.27
N ASP A 453 15.26 13.40 14.19
CA ASP A 453 15.72 14.72 14.61
C ASP A 453 17.11 14.67 15.26
N SER A 454 17.81 15.80 15.26
CA SER A 454 19.15 15.89 15.83
C SER A 454 19.17 15.46 17.30
N GLY A 455 20.02 14.47 17.63
CA GLY A 455 20.10 13.87 18.96
C GLY A 455 19.10 12.75 19.25
N PHE A 456 18.25 12.38 18.26
CA PHE A 456 17.26 11.31 18.39
C PHE A 456 17.50 10.12 17.45
N GLU A 457 18.60 10.11 16.70
CA GLU A 457 18.98 8.94 15.91
C GLU A 457 19.55 7.83 16.81
N ILE A 458 18.88 6.67 16.83
CA ILE A 458 19.28 5.48 17.56
C ILE A 458 19.12 4.27 16.65
N LYS A 459 20.28 3.73 16.18
CA LYS A 459 20.30 2.54 15.31
C LYS A 459 20.36 1.28 16.15
N LEU A 460 19.44 0.35 15.88
CA LEU A 460 19.48 -0.96 16.52
C LEU A 460 20.33 -1.93 15.70
N ALA A 461 21.32 -2.55 16.35
CA ALA A 461 22.08 -3.64 15.76
C ALA A 461 21.18 -4.89 15.54
N GLY A 462 21.60 -5.81 14.68
CA GLY A 462 20.83 -7.00 14.34
C GLY A 462 20.30 -7.77 15.55
N PRO A 463 21.13 -8.09 16.58
CA PRO A 463 20.66 -8.76 17.79
C PRO A 463 19.59 -7.97 18.57
N GLN A 464 19.78 -6.64 18.72
CA GLN A 464 18.81 -5.78 19.40
C GLN A 464 17.48 -5.70 18.64
N MET A 465 17.55 -5.66 17.31
CA MET A 465 16.35 -5.70 16.46
C MET A 465 15.58 -7.01 16.62
N THR A 466 16.27 -8.15 16.69
CA THR A 466 15.66 -9.45 16.96
C THR A 466 15.01 -9.50 18.34
N GLN A 467 15.67 -8.95 19.35
CA GLN A 467 15.12 -8.84 20.70
C GLN A 467 13.87 -7.94 20.74
N LEU A 468 13.88 -6.78 20.05
CA LEU A 468 12.72 -5.90 19.95
C LEU A 468 11.52 -6.62 19.32
N ILE A 469 11.73 -7.37 18.23
CA ILE A 469 10.67 -8.13 17.56
C ILE A 469 10.11 -9.21 18.50
N ALA A 470 10.98 -9.95 19.21
CA ALA A 470 10.56 -10.98 20.15
C ALA A 470 9.79 -10.38 21.34
N HIS A 471 10.27 -9.29 21.92
CA HIS A 471 9.64 -8.55 22.99
C HIS A 471 8.21 -8.08 22.60
N ARG A 472 8.06 -7.43 21.41
CA ARG A 472 6.74 -7.02 20.90
C ARG A 472 5.81 -8.20 20.71
N ARG A 473 6.30 -9.28 20.07
CA ARG A 473 5.50 -10.49 19.87
C ARG A 473 4.95 -11.05 21.18
N GLN A 474 5.74 -11.07 22.25
CA GLN A 474 5.29 -11.52 23.56
C GLN A 474 4.17 -10.65 24.14
N LYS A 475 4.24 -9.33 23.93
CA LYS A 475 3.22 -8.37 24.38
C LYS A 475 1.92 -8.43 23.57
N ASP A 476 2.00 -8.82 22.30
CA ASP A 476 0.88 -8.86 21.36
C ASP A 476 0.05 -10.15 21.48
N ILE A 477 0.66 -11.25 21.97
CA ILE A 477 0.01 -12.57 22.04
C ILE A 477 -1.16 -12.55 23.01
N VAL A 478 -2.31 -13.04 22.53
CA VAL A 478 -3.48 -13.38 23.36
C VAL A 478 -3.16 -14.63 24.15
N ARG A 479 -3.16 -14.51 25.47
CA ARG A 479 -2.83 -15.59 26.41
C ARG A 479 -4.10 -16.22 26.97
N LYS A 480 -3.97 -17.37 27.62
CA LYS A 480 -5.06 -18.20 28.12
C LYS A 480 -6.06 -17.42 28.99
N GLN A 481 -7.36 -17.57 28.76
CA GLN A 481 -8.45 -16.96 29.52
C GLN A 481 -8.61 -17.50 30.95
N ASN A 482 -7.98 -18.64 31.32
CA ASN A 482 -8.20 -19.34 32.58
C ASN A 482 -7.05 -19.10 33.58
N GLY A 483 -7.00 -17.93 34.20
CA GLY A 483 -6.32 -17.76 35.50
C GLY A 483 -4.80 -17.94 35.58
N ASP A 484 -4.16 -18.56 34.62
CA ASP A 484 -2.72 -18.89 34.59
C ASP A 484 -1.84 -17.80 33.94
N ARG A 485 -2.35 -16.59 33.83
CA ARG A 485 -1.52 -15.47 33.41
C ARG A 485 -0.68 -15.04 34.59
N ASP A 486 0.62 -15.33 34.56
CA ASP A 486 1.56 -14.71 35.49
C ASP A 486 1.54 -13.19 35.27
N PRO A 487 1.02 -12.39 36.21
CA PRO A 487 1.02 -10.93 36.09
C PRO A 487 2.44 -10.34 36.00
N ASN A 488 3.47 -11.16 36.31
CA ASN A 488 4.87 -10.80 36.21
C ASN A 488 5.52 -11.28 34.90
N ALA A 489 4.84 -12.09 34.08
CA ALA A 489 5.37 -12.53 32.78
C ALA A 489 5.61 -11.36 31.82
N ASP A 490 4.92 -10.24 32.02
CA ASP A 490 5.13 -8.99 31.28
C ASP A 490 6.29 -8.15 31.84
N LYS A 491 6.79 -8.47 33.02
CA LYS A 491 7.74 -7.60 33.73
C LYS A 491 9.21 -7.86 33.41
N ASN A 492 9.59 -8.97 32.74
CA ASN A 492 11.03 -9.23 32.68
C ASN A 492 11.49 -10.20 31.60
N ASP A 493 11.45 -9.80 30.33
CA ASP A 493 12.35 -10.38 29.33
C ASP A 493 13.75 -9.70 29.35
N GLY A 494 13.94 -8.72 30.25
CA GLY A 494 15.19 -7.98 30.43
C GLY A 494 15.51 -7.03 29.26
N PHE A 495 14.67 -6.97 28.24
CA PHE A 495 14.89 -6.07 27.10
C PHE A 495 14.39 -4.66 27.42
N VAL A 496 15.27 -3.69 27.25
CA VAL A 496 14.96 -2.26 27.31
C VAL A 496 15.02 -1.72 25.88
N ASP A 497 13.91 -1.17 25.39
CA ASP A 497 13.84 -0.53 24.07
C ASP A 497 14.45 0.89 24.12
N PRO A 498 15.68 1.11 23.61
CA PRO A 498 16.33 2.41 23.77
C PRO A 498 15.69 3.52 22.96
N GLN A 499 15.00 3.18 21.85
CA GLN A 499 14.27 4.15 21.04
C GLN A 499 13.00 4.62 21.77
N LEU A 500 12.26 3.69 22.35
CA LEU A 500 11.07 4.00 23.16
C LEU A 500 11.46 4.79 24.42
N GLN A 501 12.53 4.38 25.10
CA GLN A 501 13.04 5.10 26.26
C GLN A 501 13.37 6.56 25.94
N LYS A 502 14.06 6.80 24.82
CA LYS A 502 14.41 8.16 24.37
C LYS A 502 13.18 9.02 24.08
N ALA A 503 12.15 8.43 23.50
CA ALA A 503 10.87 9.13 23.27
C ALA A 503 10.17 9.48 24.59
N VAL A 504 10.18 8.57 25.57
CA VAL A 504 9.61 8.82 26.92
C VAL A 504 10.38 9.95 27.62
N GLU A 505 11.71 9.92 27.59
CA GLU A 505 12.56 10.97 28.17
C GLU A 505 12.20 12.34 27.59
N TYR A 506 12.13 12.46 26.26
CA TYR A 506 11.73 13.69 25.60
C TYR A 506 10.36 14.21 26.07
N ILE A 507 9.34 13.33 26.11
CA ILE A 507 8.00 13.74 26.54
C ILE A 507 8.01 14.19 28.01
N ARG A 508 8.71 13.50 28.89
CA ARG A 508 8.85 13.87 30.31
C ARG A 508 9.53 15.24 30.47
N GLU A 509 10.60 15.51 29.71
CA GLU A 509 11.27 16.82 29.69
C GLU A 509 10.32 17.94 29.25
N ARG A 510 9.52 17.70 28.21
CA ARG A 510 8.52 18.67 27.71
C ARG A 510 7.41 18.93 28.73
N LEU A 511 6.93 17.90 29.42
CA LEU A 511 5.93 18.04 30.48
C LEU A 511 6.48 18.79 31.70
N ALA A 512 7.71 18.53 32.09
CA ALA A 512 8.38 19.24 33.17
C ALA A 512 8.54 20.73 32.87
N ALA A 513 8.87 21.08 31.60
CA ALA A 513 9.02 22.46 31.15
C ALA A 513 7.68 23.24 31.08
N GLN A 514 6.54 22.54 31.03
CA GLN A 514 5.20 23.14 31.02
C GLN A 514 4.65 23.41 32.42
N LYS A 515 5.24 22.80 33.49
CA LYS A 515 4.85 23.10 34.87
C LYS A 515 5.35 24.47 35.27
N PRO A 516 4.52 25.37 35.82
CA PRO A 516 5.02 26.60 36.39
C PRO A 516 6.04 26.31 37.49
N PRO A 517 7.08 27.15 37.67
CA PRO A 517 8.03 26.98 38.75
C PRO A 517 7.28 26.92 40.08
N GLU A 518 7.55 25.88 40.88
CA GLU A 518 7.03 25.81 42.25
C GLU A 518 7.45 27.08 42.99
N GLU A 519 6.49 27.85 43.50
CA GLU A 519 6.75 28.96 44.41
C GLU A 519 7.58 28.40 45.59
N PRO A 520 8.75 28.99 45.90
CA PRO A 520 9.54 28.53 47.03
C PRO A 520 8.67 28.64 48.29
N ALA A 521 8.50 27.49 48.98
CA ALA A 521 7.74 27.38 50.21
C ALA A 521 8.10 28.56 51.12
N ALA A 522 7.12 29.42 51.46
CA ALA A 522 7.32 30.55 52.32
C ALA A 522 7.96 30.06 53.62
N LYS A 523 9.18 30.53 53.91
CA LYS A 523 9.87 30.25 55.17
C LYS A 523 8.93 30.73 56.29
N GLN A 524 8.38 29.78 57.04
CA GLN A 524 7.70 30.12 58.29
C GLN A 524 8.75 30.78 59.19
N GLU A 525 8.56 32.09 59.46
CA GLU A 525 9.34 32.80 60.49
C GLU A 525 8.98 32.15 61.83
N PRO A 526 10.00 31.85 62.64
CA PRO A 526 9.73 31.36 64.01
C PRO A 526 9.04 32.45 64.80
N GLN A 527 7.83 32.24 65.22
CA GLN A 527 7.15 33.08 66.22
C GLN A 527 7.96 33.06 67.52
N ALA A 528 8.39 34.27 67.96
CA ALA A 528 9.11 34.50 69.23
C ALA A 528 8.11 34.44 70.42
#